data_51a23cb2442c550f2ad6464bcfadae9a
#
_entry.id   51a23cb2442c550f2ad6464bcfadae9a
#
_cell.length_a   1.000
_cell.length_b   1.000
_cell.length_c   1.000
_cell.angle_alpha   90.00
_cell.angle_beta   90.00
_cell.angle_gamma   90.00
#
_symmetry.space_group_name_H-M   'P 1'
#
loop_
_entity.id
_entity.type
_entity.pdbx_description
1 polymer ?
#
loop_
_entity_poly.entity_id
_entity_poly.type
_entity_poly.pdbx_seq_one_letter_code
_entity_poly.pdbx_strand_id
1 'polypeptide(L)'
;MKLFSLIQIPARVISGIAVKVAFVSAVLALAQGVTTTDLVAQVEEKKIDRATIKSAIDRGANWLIDHQRPDGSWGSQMGDPGITGMVLKSLADTPRAYREEDGPFISSAVKSLLDHQQKDGGVYVPDQGLMNYKTCIAVLALTALDADRKTPRYLEQVARMRDYIAGLQCAEDSSPLAFDRQKHTGSYGGIGYGSDRRPDMSNTQLALEALKAAGLSEDSEVWKRATVFISRCQNRKASNDVLDGKSKSSSQDGGFFYHPD
;
A
#
# COMPACT_ATOMS: atom_id res chain seq x y z
N MET A 1 5.33 14.81 -12.94
CA MET A 1 6.80 15.01 -13.02
C MET A 1 7.40 14.93 -11.61
N LYS A 2 8.17 13.85 -11.32
CA LYS A 2 9.07 13.64 -10.17
C LYS A 2 8.55 14.03 -8.78
N LEU A 3 7.94 13.09 -8.07
CA LEU A 3 7.86 13.07 -6.61
C LEU A 3 7.99 11.63 -6.07
N PHE A 4 9.02 10.92 -6.52
CA PHE A 4 9.61 9.77 -5.85
C PHE A 4 11.08 10.11 -5.61
N SER A 5 11.32 10.88 -4.57
CA SER A 5 12.66 11.17 -4.08
C SER A 5 12.70 10.87 -2.59
N LEU A 6 13.25 9.68 -2.29
CA LEU A 6 14.06 9.41 -1.11
C LEU A 6 13.39 9.60 0.27
N ILE A 7 12.89 8.49 0.82
CA ILE A 7 13.04 8.28 2.25
C ILE A 7 14.55 8.08 2.49
N GLN A 8 15.26 9.16 2.73
CA GLN A 8 16.60 9.12 3.30
C GLN A 8 16.45 8.78 4.77
N ILE A 9 16.66 7.52 5.15
CA ILE A 9 16.89 7.16 6.55
C ILE A 9 18.17 7.89 6.97
N PRO A 10 18.13 8.77 7.97
CA PRO A 10 19.29 9.54 8.35
C PRO A 10 20.42 8.60 8.80
N ALA A 11 21.58 8.76 8.19
CA ALA A 11 22.80 7.96 8.45
C ALA A 11 23.18 7.83 9.95
N ARG A 12 22.65 8.71 10.81
CA ARG A 12 22.86 8.68 12.27
C ARG A 12 22.21 7.51 13.01
N VAL A 13 21.12 6.92 12.49
CA VAL A 13 20.48 5.76 13.15
C VAL A 13 21.24 4.48 12.83
N ILE A 14 21.80 4.36 11.63
CA ILE A 14 22.60 3.20 11.22
C ILE A 14 23.97 3.21 11.93
N SER A 15 24.55 4.39 12.16
CA SER A 15 25.85 4.51 12.86
C SER A 15 25.78 4.09 14.33
N GLY A 16 24.66 4.29 15.03
CA GLY A 16 24.53 3.95 16.46
C GLY A 16 24.50 2.43 16.73
N ILE A 17 23.90 1.64 15.83
CA ILE A 17 23.84 0.17 15.96
C ILE A 17 25.17 -0.44 15.47
N ALA A 18 25.73 0.04 14.36
CA ALA A 18 27.01 -0.42 13.85
C ALA A 18 28.16 -0.16 14.85
N VAL A 19 28.16 1.00 15.51
CA VAL A 19 29.17 1.36 16.53
C VAL A 19 29.05 0.47 17.77
N LYS A 20 27.84 0.13 18.23
CA LYS A 20 27.66 -0.76 19.38
C LYS A 20 28.05 -2.20 19.09
N VAL A 21 27.73 -2.72 17.92
CA VAL A 21 28.13 -4.07 17.48
C VAL A 21 29.65 -4.14 17.28
N ALA A 22 30.26 -3.11 16.69
CA ALA A 22 31.71 -3.03 16.53
C ALA A 22 32.44 -2.96 17.87
N PHE A 23 31.87 -2.25 18.86
CA PHE A 23 32.50 -2.12 20.19
C PHE A 23 32.46 -3.44 20.97
N VAL A 24 31.35 -4.18 20.94
CA VAL A 24 31.24 -5.50 21.57
C VAL A 24 32.15 -6.53 20.89
N SER A 25 32.23 -6.49 19.56
CA SER A 25 33.11 -7.37 18.79
C SER A 25 34.59 -7.05 18.99
N ALA A 26 34.97 -5.78 19.15
CA ALA A 26 36.34 -5.38 19.44
C ALA A 26 36.80 -5.80 20.86
N VAL A 27 35.91 -5.74 21.85
CA VAL A 27 36.21 -6.19 23.20
C VAL A 27 36.41 -7.72 23.28
N LEU A 28 35.60 -8.47 22.53
CA LEU A 28 35.75 -9.94 22.42
C LEU A 28 37.02 -10.34 21.64
N ALA A 29 37.41 -9.58 20.63
CA ALA A 29 38.59 -9.84 19.82
C ALA A 29 39.89 -9.55 20.54
N LEU A 30 39.93 -8.50 21.35
CA LEU A 30 41.09 -8.21 22.22
C LEU A 30 41.36 -9.33 23.27
N ALA A 31 40.32 -10.05 23.69
CA ALA A 31 40.46 -11.21 24.57
C ALA A 31 41.01 -12.48 23.87
N GLN A 32 40.98 -12.49 22.53
CA GLN A 32 41.44 -13.61 21.68
C GLN A 32 42.70 -13.29 20.87
N GLY A 33 43.32 -12.13 21.06
CA GLY A 33 44.53 -11.71 20.33
C GLY A 33 44.31 -11.37 18.86
N VAL A 34 43.05 -11.16 18.44
CA VAL A 34 42.71 -10.71 17.05
C VAL A 34 42.84 -9.19 16.98
N THR A 35 43.58 -8.69 16.00
CA THR A 35 43.76 -7.25 15.82
C THR A 35 42.51 -6.62 15.24
N THR A 36 42.25 -5.34 15.57
CA THR A 36 41.12 -4.57 15.01
C THR A 36 41.14 -4.48 13.48
N THR A 37 42.32 -4.63 12.89
CA THR A 37 42.53 -4.65 11.42
C THR A 37 41.92 -5.91 10.79
N ASP A 38 42.03 -7.08 11.47
CA ASP A 38 41.47 -8.34 10.97
C ASP A 38 39.93 -8.37 11.06
N LEU A 39 39.35 -7.66 12.04
CA LEU A 39 37.88 -7.54 12.19
C LEU A 39 37.28 -6.59 11.15
N VAL A 40 37.96 -5.50 10.78
CA VAL A 40 37.53 -4.57 9.75
C VAL A 40 37.61 -5.19 8.35
N ALA A 41 38.60 -6.09 8.13
CA ALA A 41 38.73 -6.81 6.85
C ALA A 41 37.64 -7.88 6.64
N GLN A 42 36.94 -8.33 7.69
CA GLN A 42 35.86 -9.32 7.58
C GLN A 42 34.46 -8.73 7.33
N VAL A 43 34.29 -7.42 7.51
CA VAL A 43 33.08 -6.70 7.08
C VAL A 43 33.31 -6.10 5.71
N GLU A 44 33.63 -6.91 4.72
CA GLU A 44 33.34 -6.53 3.35
C GLU A 44 31.83 -6.32 3.25
N GLU A 45 31.39 -5.07 3.17
CA GLU A 45 30.04 -4.73 2.71
C GLU A 45 29.85 -5.43 1.36
N LYS A 46 29.23 -6.60 1.38
CA LYS A 46 28.91 -7.32 0.15
C LYS A 46 28.01 -6.41 -0.64
N LYS A 47 28.59 -5.64 -1.54
CA LYS A 47 27.85 -4.75 -2.43
C LYS A 47 26.86 -5.60 -3.21
N ILE A 48 25.58 -5.55 -2.80
CA ILE A 48 24.50 -6.27 -3.49
C ILE A 48 24.37 -5.62 -4.86
N ASP A 49 24.79 -6.32 -5.89
CA ASP A 49 24.68 -5.85 -7.27
C ASP A 49 23.25 -6.05 -7.84
N ARG A 50 22.98 -5.35 -8.94
CA ARG A 50 21.67 -5.41 -9.61
C ARG A 50 21.30 -6.80 -10.09
N ALA A 51 22.27 -7.62 -10.49
CA ALA A 51 22.05 -8.99 -10.96
C ALA A 51 21.59 -9.89 -9.80
N THR A 52 22.21 -9.76 -8.63
CA THR A 52 21.79 -10.46 -7.41
C THR A 52 20.35 -10.08 -7.00
N ILE A 53 20.01 -8.78 -7.04
CA ILE A 53 18.64 -8.31 -6.75
C ILE A 53 17.66 -8.89 -7.76
N LYS A 54 17.96 -8.78 -9.06
CA LYS A 54 17.12 -9.32 -10.13
C LYS A 54 16.88 -10.83 -9.95
N SER A 55 17.93 -11.59 -9.68
CA SER A 55 17.84 -13.03 -9.45
C SER A 55 16.95 -13.37 -8.24
N ALA A 56 17.01 -12.57 -7.17
CA ALA A 56 16.12 -12.75 -6.02
C ALA A 56 14.66 -12.49 -6.37
N ILE A 57 14.38 -11.42 -7.13
CA ILE A 57 13.03 -11.10 -7.63
C ILE A 57 12.51 -12.22 -8.52
N ASP A 58 13.33 -12.69 -9.47
CA ASP A 58 12.94 -13.78 -10.40
C ASP A 58 12.60 -15.07 -9.64
N ARG A 59 13.38 -15.43 -8.60
CA ARG A 59 13.05 -16.59 -7.74
C ARG A 59 11.75 -16.42 -7.00
N GLY A 60 11.49 -15.21 -6.45
CA GLY A 60 10.23 -14.91 -5.78
C GLY A 60 9.03 -14.98 -6.72
N ALA A 61 9.15 -14.41 -7.93
CA ALA A 61 8.12 -14.48 -8.95
C ALA A 61 7.81 -15.94 -9.36
N ASN A 62 8.84 -16.73 -9.63
CA ASN A 62 8.68 -18.15 -9.99
C ASN A 62 8.00 -18.92 -8.84
N TRP A 63 8.42 -18.68 -7.60
CA TRP A 63 7.78 -19.33 -6.45
C TRP A 63 6.28 -18.99 -6.38
N LEU A 64 5.89 -17.74 -6.59
CA LEU A 64 4.48 -17.34 -6.62
C LEU A 64 3.72 -18.06 -7.74
N ILE A 65 4.29 -18.13 -8.94
CA ILE A 65 3.68 -18.81 -10.09
C ILE A 65 3.48 -20.31 -9.80
N ASP A 66 4.50 -20.98 -9.24
CA ASP A 66 4.46 -22.41 -8.91
C ASP A 66 3.47 -22.72 -7.78
N HIS A 67 3.10 -21.73 -6.96
CA HIS A 67 2.15 -21.88 -5.84
C HIS A 67 0.76 -21.29 -6.13
N GLN A 68 0.47 -21.03 -7.41
CA GLN A 68 -0.88 -20.65 -7.82
C GLN A 68 -1.84 -21.81 -7.61
N ARG A 69 -3.02 -21.52 -7.12
CA ARG A 69 -4.10 -22.50 -6.93
C ARG A 69 -4.73 -22.88 -8.28
N PRO A 70 -5.39 -24.04 -8.37
CA PRO A 70 -6.08 -24.47 -9.59
C PRO A 70 -7.17 -23.51 -10.07
N ASP A 71 -7.78 -22.72 -9.15
CA ASP A 71 -8.77 -21.69 -9.45
C ASP A 71 -8.16 -20.34 -9.91
N GLY A 72 -6.84 -20.31 -10.08
CA GLY A 72 -6.09 -19.11 -10.48
C GLY A 72 -5.79 -18.14 -9.35
N SER A 73 -6.28 -18.37 -8.14
CA SER A 73 -6.06 -17.48 -6.99
C SER A 73 -4.80 -17.81 -6.21
N TRP A 74 -4.49 -16.92 -5.24
CA TRP A 74 -3.56 -17.15 -4.13
C TRP A 74 -4.27 -16.93 -2.80
N GLY A 75 -3.67 -17.41 -1.71
CA GLY A 75 -4.16 -17.21 -0.35
C GLY A 75 -4.83 -18.46 0.24
N SER A 76 -5.86 -18.26 1.07
CA SER A 76 -6.55 -19.36 1.78
C SER A 76 -7.33 -20.28 0.86
N GLN A 77 -7.94 -21.35 1.43
CA GLN A 77 -8.69 -22.37 0.67
C GLN A 77 -9.84 -21.82 -0.20
N MET A 78 -10.37 -20.64 0.13
CA MET A 78 -11.48 -20.03 -0.63
C MET A 78 -11.01 -19.00 -1.66
N GLY A 79 -9.68 -18.81 -1.80
CA GLY A 79 -9.13 -17.68 -2.53
C GLY A 79 -9.39 -16.34 -1.80
N ASP A 80 -8.46 -15.41 -1.87
CA ASP A 80 -8.68 -14.07 -1.37
C ASP A 80 -8.38 -13.07 -2.49
N PRO A 81 -9.37 -12.25 -2.92
CA PRO A 81 -9.15 -11.31 -4.00
C PRO A 81 -8.07 -10.26 -3.67
N GLY A 82 -7.89 -9.93 -2.38
CA GLY A 82 -6.81 -9.05 -1.94
C GLY A 82 -5.44 -9.68 -2.15
N ILE A 83 -5.25 -10.93 -1.71
CA ILE A 83 -3.98 -11.65 -1.91
C ILE A 83 -3.71 -11.88 -3.40
N THR A 84 -4.72 -12.32 -4.15
CA THR A 84 -4.62 -12.54 -5.60
C THR A 84 -4.24 -11.25 -6.32
N GLY A 85 -4.87 -10.13 -5.98
CA GLY A 85 -4.53 -8.81 -6.54
C GLY A 85 -3.11 -8.37 -6.18
N MET A 86 -2.66 -8.57 -4.92
CA MET A 86 -1.28 -8.25 -4.53
C MET A 86 -0.25 -9.05 -5.32
N VAL A 87 -0.49 -10.34 -5.55
CA VAL A 87 0.42 -11.18 -6.35
C VAL A 87 0.45 -10.70 -7.79
N LEU A 88 -0.73 -10.45 -8.41
CA LEU A 88 -0.82 -9.91 -9.78
C LEU A 88 -0.06 -8.61 -9.94
N LYS A 89 -0.28 -7.66 -9.01
CA LYS A 89 0.45 -6.38 -9.01
C LYS A 89 1.95 -6.59 -8.87
N SER A 90 2.37 -7.45 -7.94
CA SER A 90 3.79 -7.74 -7.72
C SER A 90 4.44 -8.33 -8.97
N LEU A 91 3.79 -9.26 -9.66
CA LEU A 91 4.27 -9.84 -10.92
C LEU A 91 4.36 -8.78 -12.03
N ALA A 92 3.33 -7.91 -12.15
CA ALA A 92 3.30 -6.83 -13.14
C ALA A 92 4.40 -5.80 -12.92
N ASP A 93 4.78 -5.53 -11.66
CA ASP A 93 5.80 -4.54 -11.28
C ASP A 93 7.24 -5.10 -11.30
N THR A 94 7.43 -6.42 -11.52
CA THR A 94 8.79 -6.98 -11.65
C THR A 94 9.53 -6.35 -12.83
N PRO A 95 10.87 -6.37 -12.87
CA PRO A 95 11.63 -5.94 -14.03
C PRO A 95 11.28 -6.68 -15.33
N ARG A 96 10.73 -7.91 -15.23
CA ARG A 96 10.21 -8.66 -16.37
C ARG A 96 8.87 -8.13 -16.85
N ALA A 97 8.09 -7.49 -15.94
CA ALA A 97 6.77 -6.95 -16.21
C ALA A 97 5.80 -7.99 -16.78
N TYR A 98 5.46 -9.01 -15.97
CA TYR A 98 4.54 -10.06 -16.40
C TYR A 98 3.19 -9.51 -16.87
N ARG A 99 2.67 -10.05 -17.98
CA ARG A 99 1.40 -9.68 -18.62
C ARG A 99 0.59 -10.95 -18.95
N GLU A 100 -0.64 -10.80 -19.40
CA GLU A 100 -1.48 -11.94 -19.77
C GLU A 100 -0.88 -12.79 -20.89
N GLU A 101 -0.09 -12.20 -21.74
CA GLU A 101 0.61 -12.87 -22.85
C GLU A 101 1.72 -13.82 -22.36
N ASP A 102 2.17 -13.70 -21.11
CA ASP A 102 3.19 -14.57 -20.52
C ASP A 102 2.65 -15.94 -20.13
N GLY A 103 1.34 -16.12 -20.06
CA GLY A 103 0.75 -17.42 -19.85
C GLY A 103 -0.58 -17.43 -19.10
N PRO A 104 -1.22 -18.62 -19.02
CA PRO A 104 -2.55 -18.76 -18.45
C PRO A 104 -2.61 -18.45 -16.94
N PHE A 105 -1.46 -18.43 -16.27
CA PHE A 105 -1.42 -18.12 -14.84
C PHE A 105 -1.82 -16.67 -14.55
N ILE A 106 -1.56 -15.70 -15.43
CA ILE A 106 -2.05 -14.33 -15.28
C ILE A 106 -3.54 -14.24 -15.61
N SER A 107 -3.98 -14.78 -16.75
CA SER A 107 -5.39 -14.70 -17.16
C SER A 107 -6.34 -15.43 -16.21
N SER A 108 -5.93 -16.58 -15.66
CA SER A 108 -6.73 -17.28 -14.65
C SER A 108 -6.82 -16.52 -13.33
N ALA A 109 -5.73 -15.84 -12.94
CA ALA A 109 -5.73 -14.99 -11.74
C ALA A 109 -6.61 -13.75 -11.92
N VAL A 110 -6.55 -13.10 -13.07
CA VAL A 110 -7.44 -11.98 -13.40
C VAL A 110 -8.89 -12.42 -13.38
N LYS A 111 -9.19 -13.58 -13.99
CA LYS A 111 -10.55 -14.13 -13.93
C LYS A 111 -10.99 -14.36 -12.49
N SER A 112 -10.18 -15.04 -11.69
CA SER A 112 -10.45 -15.29 -10.27
C SER A 112 -10.68 -13.98 -9.49
N LEU A 113 -9.89 -12.94 -9.75
CA LEU A 113 -10.05 -11.61 -9.13
C LEU A 113 -11.39 -10.97 -9.53
N LEU A 114 -11.72 -10.96 -10.81
CA LEU A 114 -12.93 -10.33 -11.35
C LEU A 114 -14.22 -11.11 -11.02
N ASP A 115 -14.14 -12.41 -10.79
CA ASP A 115 -15.29 -13.21 -10.31
C ASP A 115 -15.78 -12.72 -8.92
N HIS A 116 -14.96 -11.94 -8.19
CA HIS A 116 -15.33 -11.32 -6.92
C HIS A 116 -15.86 -9.89 -7.07
N GLN A 117 -15.96 -9.35 -8.31
CA GLN A 117 -16.54 -8.02 -8.50
C GLN A 117 -18.04 -8.05 -8.26
N GLN A 118 -18.48 -7.29 -7.27
CA GLN A 118 -19.88 -7.19 -6.85
C GLN A 118 -20.69 -6.24 -7.75
N LYS A 119 -22.01 -6.26 -7.57
CA LYS A 119 -22.92 -5.39 -8.32
C LYS A 119 -22.68 -3.90 -8.07
N ASP A 120 -22.22 -3.55 -6.86
CA ASP A 120 -21.85 -2.18 -6.47
C ASP A 120 -20.52 -1.71 -7.07
N GLY A 121 -19.79 -2.59 -7.75
CA GLY A 121 -18.51 -2.32 -8.37
C GLY A 121 -17.30 -2.72 -7.53
N GLY A 122 -17.45 -2.95 -6.23
CA GLY A 122 -16.36 -3.38 -5.36
C GLY A 122 -15.87 -4.81 -5.64
N VAL A 123 -14.62 -5.11 -5.30
CA VAL A 123 -14.05 -6.46 -5.37
C VAL A 123 -13.82 -6.98 -3.96
N TYR A 124 -14.66 -7.88 -3.52
CA TYR A 124 -14.60 -8.45 -2.17
C TYR A 124 -15.46 -9.72 -2.05
N VAL A 125 -15.25 -10.44 -0.95
CA VAL A 125 -16.15 -11.52 -0.54
C VAL A 125 -17.12 -10.93 0.48
N PRO A 126 -18.44 -11.04 0.29
CA PRO A 126 -19.43 -10.57 1.26
C PRO A 126 -19.14 -11.11 2.67
N ASP A 127 -19.39 -10.30 3.68
CA ASP A 127 -19.23 -10.60 5.10
C ASP A 127 -17.81 -10.91 5.60
N GLN A 128 -16.79 -10.80 4.73
CA GLN A 128 -15.39 -10.99 5.12
C GLN A 128 -14.63 -9.69 5.46
N GLY A 129 -15.28 -8.53 5.36
CA GLY A 129 -14.63 -7.24 5.59
C GLY A 129 -13.58 -6.85 4.55
N LEU A 130 -12.82 -5.81 4.83
CA LEU A 130 -11.72 -5.29 3.99
C LEU A 130 -12.15 -4.93 2.55
N MET A 131 -13.42 -4.57 2.35
CA MET A 131 -14.01 -4.35 1.01
C MET A 131 -13.26 -3.27 0.23
N ASN A 132 -13.00 -2.12 0.85
CA ASN A 132 -12.22 -1.05 0.23
C ASN A 132 -10.79 -1.52 -0.09
N TYR A 133 -10.11 -2.13 0.89
CA TYR A 133 -8.73 -2.59 0.72
C TYR A 133 -8.58 -3.55 -0.46
N LYS A 134 -9.43 -4.58 -0.54
CA LYS A 134 -9.43 -5.57 -1.62
C LYS A 134 -9.72 -4.92 -2.97
N THR A 135 -10.69 -3.97 -3.03
CA THR A 135 -11.03 -3.25 -4.25
C THR A 135 -9.89 -2.36 -4.73
N CYS A 136 -9.24 -1.63 -3.82
CA CYS A 136 -8.07 -0.81 -4.15
C CYS A 136 -6.92 -1.64 -4.73
N ILE A 137 -6.62 -2.78 -4.11
CA ILE A 137 -5.61 -3.71 -4.61
C ILE A 137 -5.97 -4.24 -6.01
N ALA A 138 -7.25 -4.57 -6.25
CA ALA A 138 -7.71 -5.00 -7.57
C ALA A 138 -7.50 -3.93 -8.64
N VAL A 139 -7.85 -2.66 -8.35
CA VAL A 139 -7.57 -1.52 -9.24
C VAL A 139 -6.08 -1.45 -9.56
N LEU A 140 -5.23 -1.43 -8.53
CA LEU A 140 -3.78 -1.30 -8.70
C LEU A 140 -3.18 -2.47 -9.50
N ALA A 141 -3.71 -3.69 -9.33
CA ALA A 141 -3.28 -4.85 -10.09
C ALA A 141 -3.67 -4.75 -11.57
N LEU A 142 -4.93 -4.44 -11.86
CA LEU A 142 -5.42 -4.37 -13.24
C LEU A 142 -4.80 -3.21 -14.01
N THR A 143 -4.63 -2.05 -13.38
CA THR A 143 -3.95 -0.89 -14.01
C THR A 143 -2.47 -1.16 -14.25
N ALA A 144 -1.78 -1.90 -13.37
CA ALA A 144 -0.40 -2.32 -13.59
C ALA A 144 -0.27 -3.30 -14.77
N LEU A 145 -1.21 -4.25 -14.92
CA LEU A 145 -1.25 -5.16 -16.06
C LEU A 145 -1.51 -4.44 -17.39
N ASP A 146 -2.19 -3.29 -17.35
CA ASP A 146 -2.52 -2.48 -18.52
C ASP A 146 -1.52 -1.34 -18.80
N ALA A 147 -0.47 -1.18 -17.98
CA ALA A 147 0.40 0.00 -18.00
C ALA A 147 1.01 0.34 -19.36
N ASP A 148 1.33 -0.68 -20.17
CA ASP A 148 1.97 -0.52 -21.49
C ASP A 148 0.98 -0.60 -22.66
N ARG A 149 -0.34 -0.66 -22.39
CA ARG A 149 -1.37 -0.82 -23.41
C ARG A 149 -1.90 0.51 -23.87
N LYS A 150 -1.98 0.68 -25.19
CA LYS A 150 -2.66 1.85 -25.80
C LYS A 150 -4.16 1.87 -25.49
N THR A 151 -4.76 0.69 -25.39
CA THR A 151 -6.17 0.50 -25.04
C THR A 151 -6.22 -0.43 -23.84
N PRO A 152 -6.55 0.09 -22.64
CA PRO A 152 -6.68 -0.74 -21.44
C PRO A 152 -7.78 -1.80 -21.62
N ARG A 153 -7.50 -3.02 -21.16
CA ARG A 153 -8.45 -4.16 -21.22
C ARG A 153 -9.54 -4.06 -20.17
N TYR A 154 -9.18 -3.51 -19.01
CA TYR A 154 -10.01 -3.54 -17.80
C TYR A 154 -10.69 -2.20 -17.51
N LEU A 155 -10.81 -1.32 -18.51
CA LEU A 155 -11.29 0.04 -18.33
C LEU A 155 -12.67 0.11 -17.66
N GLU A 156 -13.62 -0.74 -18.09
CA GLU A 156 -14.96 -0.77 -17.52
C GLU A 156 -14.97 -1.27 -16.08
N GLN A 157 -14.26 -2.38 -15.81
CA GLN A 157 -14.16 -2.97 -14.48
C GLN A 157 -13.51 -1.99 -13.49
N VAL A 158 -12.40 -1.37 -13.91
CA VAL A 158 -11.67 -0.36 -13.12
C VAL A 158 -12.52 0.87 -12.89
N ALA A 159 -13.30 1.33 -13.87
CA ALA A 159 -14.22 2.46 -13.69
C ALA A 159 -15.28 2.18 -12.61
N ARG A 160 -15.87 1.00 -12.62
CA ARG A 160 -16.84 0.58 -11.58
C ARG A 160 -16.20 0.51 -10.18
N MET A 161 -14.98 -0.02 -10.09
CA MET A 161 -14.20 -0.06 -8.83
C MET A 161 -13.87 1.35 -8.35
N ARG A 162 -13.47 2.25 -9.24
CA ARG A 162 -13.19 3.65 -8.94
C ARG A 162 -14.42 4.33 -8.33
N ASP A 163 -15.57 4.15 -8.95
CA ASP A 163 -16.81 4.78 -8.49
C ASP A 163 -17.24 4.22 -7.14
N TYR A 164 -17.07 2.91 -6.92
CA TYR A 164 -17.25 2.28 -5.61
C TYR A 164 -16.35 2.89 -4.53
N ILE A 165 -15.03 2.97 -4.78
CA ILE A 165 -14.05 3.53 -3.82
C ILE A 165 -14.39 4.99 -3.50
N ALA A 166 -14.69 5.80 -4.53
CA ALA A 166 -15.06 7.20 -4.35
C ALA A 166 -16.32 7.36 -3.48
N GLY A 167 -17.30 6.46 -3.65
CA GLY A 167 -18.53 6.43 -2.87
C GLY A 167 -18.36 6.04 -1.39
N LEU A 168 -17.21 5.48 -1.00
CA LEU A 168 -16.91 5.15 0.41
C LEU A 168 -16.38 6.35 1.20
N GLN A 169 -16.03 7.45 0.54
CA GLN A 169 -15.49 8.63 1.22
C GLN A 169 -16.54 9.25 2.17
N CYS A 170 -16.11 9.58 3.38
CA CYS A 170 -16.93 10.34 4.31
C CYS A 170 -17.10 11.78 3.81
N ALA A 171 -18.30 12.11 3.34
CA ALA A 171 -18.65 13.39 2.71
C ALA A 171 -20.01 13.89 3.15
N GLU A 172 -20.40 15.12 2.77
CA GLU A 172 -21.65 15.75 3.14
C GLU A 172 -22.87 15.03 2.58
N ASP A 173 -22.71 14.50 1.38
CA ASP A 173 -23.74 13.80 0.59
C ASP A 173 -23.71 12.28 0.76
N SER A 174 -22.88 11.80 1.69
CA SER A 174 -22.79 10.37 1.96
C SER A 174 -24.14 9.84 2.46
N SER A 175 -24.56 8.69 1.93
CA SER A 175 -25.79 7.96 2.29
C SER A 175 -26.10 7.99 3.81
N PRO A 176 -27.38 7.89 4.24
CA PRO A 176 -27.76 7.76 5.67
C PRO A 176 -27.05 6.62 6.41
N LEU A 177 -26.51 5.67 5.66
CA LEU A 177 -25.58 4.68 6.17
C LEU A 177 -24.18 5.25 6.36
N ALA A 178 -23.90 6.43 5.89
CA ALA A 178 -22.70 7.17 6.16
C ALA A 178 -22.78 7.77 7.56
N PHE A 179 -21.69 7.83 8.13
CA PHE A 179 -21.21 8.26 9.41
C PHE A 179 -22.06 9.32 10.13
N ASP A 180 -22.36 9.10 11.40
CA ASP A 180 -22.91 10.10 12.28
C ASP A 180 -21.90 11.26 12.45
N ARG A 181 -22.12 12.31 11.68
CA ARG A 181 -21.24 13.51 11.63
C ARG A 181 -20.99 14.14 13.00
N GLN A 182 -21.94 14.00 13.93
CA GLN A 182 -21.80 14.61 15.27
C GLN A 182 -20.81 13.83 16.15
N LYS A 183 -20.70 12.52 15.97
CA LYS A 183 -19.78 11.66 16.77
C LYS A 183 -18.38 11.59 16.21
N HIS A 184 -18.20 11.91 14.91
CA HIS A 184 -16.95 11.66 14.20
C HIS A 184 -16.58 12.78 13.22
N THR A 185 -16.60 14.01 13.71
CA THR A 185 -16.23 15.20 12.93
C THR A 185 -14.83 15.09 12.31
N GLY A 186 -13.92 14.35 12.94
CA GLY A 186 -12.59 14.06 12.42
C GLY A 186 -12.56 13.21 11.14
N SER A 187 -13.63 12.49 10.85
CA SER A 187 -13.67 11.50 9.76
C SER A 187 -13.92 12.09 8.38
N TYR A 188 -14.35 13.35 8.28
CA TYR A 188 -14.67 14.00 7.01
C TYR A 188 -13.48 13.93 6.02
N GLY A 189 -13.77 13.43 4.83
CA GLY A 189 -12.80 13.28 3.73
C GLY A 189 -11.99 11.99 3.76
N GLY A 190 -12.05 11.22 4.83
CA GLY A 190 -11.35 9.94 4.95
C GLY A 190 -12.12 8.77 4.35
N ILE A 191 -11.42 7.67 4.12
CA ILE A 191 -11.96 6.40 3.62
C ILE A 191 -11.47 5.28 4.55
N GLY A 192 -12.40 4.41 4.99
CA GLY A 192 -12.12 3.27 5.87
C GLY A 192 -12.12 1.95 5.13
N TYR A 193 -12.25 0.85 5.87
CA TYR A 193 -12.29 -0.51 5.31
C TYR A 193 -13.55 -0.81 4.47
N GLY A 194 -14.57 0.04 4.60
CA GLY A 194 -15.85 -0.14 3.90
C GLY A 194 -16.89 -0.95 4.68
N SER A 195 -16.49 -1.73 5.69
CA SER A 195 -17.38 -2.49 6.55
C SER A 195 -17.76 -1.74 7.84
N ASP A 196 -16.80 -1.09 8.49
CA ASP A 196 -16.95 -0.37 9.75
C ASP A 196 -17.12 1.14 9.61
N ARG A 197 -16.83 1.66 8.41
CA ARG A 197 -16.95 3.08 8.03
C ARG A 197 -16.10 4.06 8.83
N ARG A 198 -15.23 3.59 9.70
CA ARG A 198 -14.27 4.44 10.37
C ARG A 198 -13.08 4.65 9.43
N PRO A 199 -12.86 5.88 8.94
CA PRO A 199 -11.74 6.16 8.06
C PRO A 199 -10.42 6.13 8.83
N ASP A 200 -9.37 5.77 8.14
CA ASP A 200 -8.02 5.77 8.66
C ASP A 200 -7.01 6.17 7.59
N MET A 201 -5.79 6.52 8.00
CA MET A 201 -4.74 6.98 7.09
C MET A 201 -4.31 5.92 6.09
N SER A 202 -4.25 4.64 6.50
CA SER A 202 -3.80 3.54 5.65
C SER A 202 -4.80 3.28 4.52
N ASN A 203 -6.09 3.14 4.87
CA ASN A 203 -7.15 2.94 3.88
C ASN A 203 -7.33 4.17 2.98
N THR A 204 -7.26 5.38 3.55
CA THR A 204 -7.36 6.61 2.76
C THR A 204 -6.21 6.72 1.76
N GLN A 205 -4.95 6.47 2.18
CA GLN A 205 -3.80 6.49 1.29
C GLN A 205 -3.97 5.49 0.14
N LEU A 206 -4.28 4.24 0.45
CA LEU A 206 -4.44 3.18 -0.55
C LEU A 206 -5.57 3.50 -1.54
N ALA A 207 -6.70 4.06 -1.03
CA ALA A 207 -7.81 4.48 -1.86
C ALA A 207 -7.41 5.61 -2.83
N LEU A 208 -6.68 6.62 -2.36
CA LEU A 208 -6.21 7.71 -3.21
C LEU A 208 -5.22 7.22 -4.29
N GLU A 209 -4.35 6.27 -3.96
CA GLU A 209 -3.47 5.64 -4.95
C GLU A 209 -4.27 4.90 -6.03
N ALA A 210 -5.27 4.11 -5.61
CA ALA A 210 -6.13 3.37 -6.53
C ALA A 210 -6.98 4.31 -7.39
N LEU A 211 -7.57 5.36 -6.82
CA LEU A 211 -8.37 6.35 -7.53
C LEU A 211 -7.53 7.10 -8.58
N LYS A 212 -6.29 7.44 -8.24
CA LYS A 212 -5.34 8.05 -9.19
C LYS A 212 -5.00 7.09 -10.33
N ALA A 213 -4.68 5.84 -10.02
CA ALA A 213 -4.38 4.81 -11.01
C ALA A 213 -5.59 4.53 -11.93
N ALA A 214 -6.81 4.60 -11.39
CA ALA A 214 -8.08 4.47 -12.13
C ALA A 214 -8.48 5.71 -12.95
N GLY A 215 -7.65 6.75 -12.97
CA GLY A 215 -7.90 7.96 -13.75
C GLY A 215 -9.03 8.84 -13.20
N LEU A 216 -9.23 8.89 -11.88
CA LEU A 216 -10.16 9.87 -11.31
C LEU A 216 -9.69 11.28 -11.65
N SER A 217 -10.63 12.13 -12.14
CA SER A 217 -10.32 13.51 -12.54
C SER A 217 -9.59 14.27 -11.43
N GLU A 218 -8.58 15.05 -11.81
CA GLU A 218 -7.82 15.90 -10.87
C GLU A 218 -8.70 16.98 -10.23
N ASP A 219 -9.81 17.35 -10.85
CA ASP A 219 -10.79 18.32 -10.34
C ASP A 219 -11.82 17.69 -9.38
N SER A 220 -11.74 16.38 -9.13
CA SER A 220 -12.69 15.69 -8.25
C SER A 220 -12.65 16.23 -6.82
N GLU A 221 -13.82 16.45 -6.23
CA GLU A 221 -13.96 16.86 -4.81
C GLU A 221 -13.36 15.82 -3.83
N VAL A 222 -13.20 14.56 -4.26
CA VAL A 222 -12.54 13.52 -3.47
C VAL A 222 -11.15 13.98 -2.99
N TRP A 223 -10.37 14.63 -3.86
CA TRP A 223 -9.02 15.09 -3.50
C TRP A 223 -9.04 16.20 -2.46
N LYS A 224 -9.95 17.15 -2.60
CA LYS A 224 -10.10 18.27 -1.64
C LYS A 224 -10.53 17.76 -0.27
N ARG A 225 -11.53 16.88 -0.22
CA ARG A 225 -12.02 16.26 1.01
C ARG A 225 -10.93 15.43 1.68
N ALA A 226 -10.18 14.61 0.92
CA ALA A 226 -9.08 13.81 1.46
C ALA A 226 -7.98 14.68 2.06
N THR A 227 -7.68 15.85 1.45
CA THR A 227 -6.72 16.82 2.01
C THR A 227 -7.13 17.28 3.41
N VAL A 228 -8.43 17.49 3.65
CA VAL A 228 -8.93 17.86 4.98
C VAL A 228 -8.66 16.74 5.98
N PHE A 229 -9.01 15.48 5.64
CA PHE A 229 -8.76 14.34 6.52
C PHE A 229 -7.27 14.16 6.85
N ILE A 230 -6.42 14.21 5.82
CA ILE A 230 -4.97 14.05 5.98
C ILE A 230 -4.40 15.18 6.86
N SER A 231 -4.84 16.43 6.66
CA SER A 231 -4.43 17.57 7.47
C SER A 231 -4.82 17.40 8.94
N ARG A 232 -6.00 16.85 9.21
CA ARG A 232 -6.47 16.51 10.57
C ARG A 232 -5.68 15.38 11.21
N CYS A 233 -5.15 14.44 10.43
CA CYS A 233 -4.27 13.39 10.93
C CYS A 233 -2.86 13.90 11.24
N GLN A 234 -2.46 15.07 10.74
CA GLN A 234 -1.12 15.59 10.98
C GLN A 234 -0.98 16.10 12.42
N ASN A 235 0.14 15.76 13.08
CA ASN A 235 0.46 16.23 14.43
C ASN A 235 0.92 17.68 14.42
N ARG A 236 0.01 18.60 14.05
CA ARG A 236 0.19 20.05 14.06
C ARG A 236 -1.11 20.74 14.43
N LYS A 237 -1.05 21.66 15.38
CA LYS A 237 -2.21 22.50 15.74
C LYS A 237 -2.75 23.31 14.57
N ALA A 238 -1.88 23.76 13.68
CA ALA A 238 -2.26 24.58 12.52
C ALA A 238 -3.06 23.80 11.46
N SER A 239 -2.93 22.48 11.39
CA SER A 239 -3.58 21.64 10.37
C SER A 239 -4.71 20.79 10.93
N ASN A 240 -4.75 20.54 12.24
CA ASN A 240 -5.80 19.75 12.88
C ASN A 240 -6.80 20.67 13.59
N ASP A 241 -7.97 20.87 12.98
CA ASP A 241 -9.06 21.72 13.47
C ASP A 241 -10.06 20.97 14.37
N VAL A 242 -9.96 19.64 14.50
CA VAL A 242 -10.89 18.80 15.25
C VAL A 242 -10.62 18.82 16.76
N LEU A 243 -9.36 18.99 17.13
CA LEU A 243 -8.92 18.83 18.52
C LEU A 243 -9.01 20.11 19.36
N ASP A 244 -9.73 21.15 18.94
CA ASP A 244 -9.82 22.45 19.64
C ASP A 244 -8.44 22.98 20.10
N GLY A 245 -7.43 22.78 19.28
CA GLY A 245 -6.04 23.11 19.60
C GLY A 245 -5.36 22.16 20.58
N LYS A 246 -5.99 21.02 20.92
CA LYS A 246 -5.36 19.94 21.68
C LYS A 246 -4.86 18.89 20.71
N SER A 247 -3.58 18.96 20.34
CA SER A 247 -2.94 17.84 19.66
C SER A 247 -2.90 16.62 20.58
N LYS A 248 -3.11 15.41 20.05
CA LYS A 248 -2.89 14.15 20.79
C LYS A 248 -1.45 14.03 21.28
N SER A 249 -0.52 14.72 20.61
CA SER A 249 0.87 14.81 21.01
C SER A 249 1.27 16.25 21.22
N SER A 250 2.04 16.50 22.28
CA SER A 250 2.64 17.81 22.55
C SER A 250 3.83 18.14 21.64
N SER A 251 4.32 17.15 20.86
CA SER A 251 5.59 17.28 20.11
C SER A 251 5.50 18.21 18.91
N GLN A 252 4.34 18.37 18.29
CA GLN A 252 4.16 19.19 17.07
C GLN A 252 5.17 18.84 15.95
N ASP A 253 5.58 17.56 15.88
CA ASP A 253 6.64 17.07 15.00
C ASP A 253 6.25 16.95 13.53
N GLY A 254 4.94 17.10 13.23
CA GLY A 254 4.40 16.99 11.87
C GLY A 254 4.23 15.54 11.38
N GLY A 255 4.44 14.54 12.23
CA GLY A 255 4.07 13.16 11.96
C GLY A 255 2.58 12.99 11.78
N PHE A 256 2.14 11.79 11.36
CA PHE A 256 0.72 11.52 11.12
C PHE A 256 0.21 10.47 12.08
N PHE A 257 -0.97 10.72 12.62
CA PHE A 257 -1.74 9.74 13.36
C PHE A 257 -2.55 8.85 12.41
N TYR A 258 -2.87 7.67 12.87
CA TYR A 258 -3.71 6.73 12.11
C TYR A 258 -5.14 7.25 11.98
N HIS A 259 -5.66 7.94 13.01
CA HIS A 259 -6.94 8.64 13.05
C HIS A 259 -6.76 10.06 13.59
N PRO A 260 -7.57 11.04 13.17
CA PRO A 260 -7.46 12.42 13.64
C PRO A 260 -7.95 12.62 15.07
N ASP A 261 -8.82 11.75 15.59
CA ASP A 261 -9.48 11.76 16.92
C ASP A 261 -8.92 10.72 17.91
#